data_3e399f50d3d9884e52fe64e733625acb
#
_entry.id   3e399f50d3d9884e52fe64e733625acb
#
_cell.length_a   1.000
_cell.length_b   1.000
_cell.length_c   1.000
_cell.angle_alpha   90.00
_cell.angle_beta   90.00
_cell.angle_gamma   90.00
#
_symmetry.space_group_name_H-M   'P 1'
#
loop_
_entity.id
_entity.type
_entity.pdbx_description
1 polymer ?
#
loop_
_entity_poly.entity_id
_entity_poly.type
_entity_poly.pdbx_seq_one_letter_code
_entity_poly.pdbx_strand_id
1 'polypeptide(L)'
;MKFKIIRLKDNSISEKHANECVAQAKTFGIDVDYFDAIHGSEYLNHLDKLKILPKYKFKKNRIGVYGCFLSHYYLWKQCVEDNIPYTILEHDGYFINPMPNNVLDNFTDVLKLDNLDPYSKNYNEEIDSASLNKINYINYNNPKPKNSFDKLGVSKHGTGNYLRGAYGYIIKPHAAKKIIDWIAINGFVPADQQIGNSIVDIQVTIPTVVRLHPAYFGQINKLSLTGNPELL
;
A
#
# COMPACT_ATOMS: atom_id res chain seq x y z
N MET A 1 -14.86 0.38 -9.54
CA MET A 1 -13.71 0.26 -8.62
C MET A 1 -14.22 -0.15 -7.25
N LYS A 2 -13.53 -1.09 -6.57
CA LYS A 2 -13.85 -1.48 -5.19
C LYS A 2 -12.82 -0.89 -4.23
N PHE A 3 -13.27 -0.49 -3.04
CA PHE A 3 -12.40 0.02 -1.98
C PHE A 3 -12.33 -1.01 -0.86
N LYS A 4 -11.13 -1.39 -0.47
CA LYS A 4 -10.86 -2.37 0.58
C LYS A 4 -9.86 -1.81 1.58
N ILE A 5 -10.17 -1.93 2.88
CA ILE A 5 -9.25 -1.59 3.94
C ILE A 5 -8.84 -2.84 4.72
N ILE A 6 -7.54 -3.09 4.75
CA ILE A 6 -6.94 -4.19 5.51
C ILE A 6 -6.92 -3.80 6.98
N ARG A 7 -7.57 -4.59 7.82
CA ARG A 7 -7.52 -4.43 9.28
C ARG A 7 -7.14 -5.75 9.94
N LEU A 8 -6.35 -5.68 10.99
CA LEU A 8 -6.10 -6.84 11.84
C LEU A 8 -7.26 -6.96 12.83
N LYS A 9 -8.14 -7.95 12.60
CA LYS A 9 -9.25 -8.24 13.48
C LYS A 9 -8.74 -8.61 14.88
N ASP A 10 -9.48 -8.23 15.92
CA ASP A 10 -9.12 -8.42 17.33
C ASP A 10 -7.88 -7.61 17.80
N ASN A 11 -7.37 -6.69 16.95
CA ASN A 11 -6.39 -5.70 17.34
C ASN A 11 -7.05 -4.31 17.45
N SER A 12 -7.22 -3.82 18.67
CA SER A 12 -7.99 -2.60 18.95
C SER A 12 -7.44 -1.35 18.26
N ILE A 13 -6.13 -1.26 18.06
CA ILE A 13 -5.48 -0.14 17.37
C ILE A 13 -5.81 -0.21 15.87
N SER A 14 -5.64 -1.37 15.27
CA SER A 14 -5.93 -1.59 13.86
C SER A 14 -7.40 -1.35 13.54
N GLU A 15 -8.31 -1.88 14.35
CA GLU A 15 -9.76 -1.68 14.18
C GLU A 15 -10.14 -0.21 14.33
N LYS A 16 -9.63 0.47 15.36
CA LYS A 16 -9.89 1.90 15.59
C LYS A 16 -9.49 2.73 14.38
N HIS A 17 -8.26 2.60 13.91
CA HIS A 17 -7.76 3.41 12.80
C HIS A 17 -8.44 3.06 11.48
N ALA A 18 -8.72 1.79 11.23
CA ALA A 18 -9.52 1.39 10.06
C ALA A 18 -10.92 2.01 10.08
N ASN A 19 -11.60 2.04 11.25
CA ASN A 19 -12.91 2.67 11.40
C ASN A 19 -12.83 4.19 11.16
N GLU A 20 -11.78 4.85 11.65
CA GLU A 20 -11.54 6.28 11.41
C GLU A 20 -11.32 6.57 9.91
N CYS A 21 -10.54 5.72 9.23
CA CYS A 21 -10.35 5.81 7.78
C CYS A 21 -11.66 5.64 7.01
N VAL A 22 -12.48 4.63 7.36
CA VAL A 22 -13.79 4.39 6.73
C VAL A 22 -14.74 5.57 6.97
N ALA A 23 -14.80 6.08 8.20
CA ALA A 23 -15.62 7.25 8.51
C ALA A 23 -15.20 8.47 7.69
N GLN A 24 -13.91 8.70 7.55
CA GLN A 24 -13.38 9.80 6.74
C GLN A 24 -13.66 9.61 5.24
N ALA A 25 -13.47 8.41 4.71
CA ALA A 25 -13.81 8.09 3.31
C ALA A 25 -15.27 8.40 2.99
N LYS A 26 -16.16 8.09 3.93
CA LYS A 26 -17.59 8.35 3.79
C LYS A 26 -17.94 9.84 3.67
N THR A 27 -17.15 10.73 4.27
CA THR A 27 -17.34 12.19 4.08
C THR A 27 -17.08 12.64 2.64
N PHE A 28 -16.34 11.84 1.87
CA PHE A 28 -16.07 12.04 0.43
C PHE A 28 -16.99 11.18 -0.45
N GLY A 29 -18.03 10.53 0.11
CA GLY A 29 -18.95 9.68 -0.64
C GLY A 29 -18.33 8.34 -1.08
N ILE A 30 -17.29 7.87 -0.38
CA ILE A 30 -16.58 6.62 -0.70
C ILE A 30 -16.99 5.55 0.32
N ASP A 31 -17.55 4.45 -0.19
CA ASP A 31 -17.84 3.26 0.61
C ASP A 31 -16.64 2.31 0.57
N VAL A 32 -16.14 1.95 1.76
CA VAL A 32 -14.96 1.09 1.93
C VAL A 32 -15.34 -0.17 2.69
N ASP A 33 -15.07 -1.33 2.09
CA ASP A 33 -15.28 -2.62 2.73
C ASP A 33 -14.05 -3.04 3.55
N TYR A 34 -14.28 -3.70 4.67
CA TYR A 34 -13.21 -4.31 5.45
C TYR A 34 -12.69 -5.59 4.79
N PHE A 35 -11.38 -5.75 4.86
CA PHE A 35 -10.69 -7.02 4.60
C PHE A 35 -9.96 -7.41 5.88
N ASP A 36 -10.35 -8.52 6.51
CA ASP A 36 -9.69 -9.03 7.70
C ASP A 36 -8.31 -9.57 7.30
N ALA A 37 -7.26 -8.96 7.85
CA ALA A 37 -5.87 -9.27 7.53
C ALA A 37 -5.52 -10.72 7.86
N ILE A 38 -4.63 -11.30 7.08
CA ILE A 38 -4.01 -12.58 7.46
C ILE A 38 -3.12 -12.35 8.66
N HIS A 39 -3.39 -13.05 9.76
CA HIS A 39 -2.56 -12.95 10.94
C HIS A 39 -1.17 -13.54 10.69
N GLY A 40 -0.14 -12.85 11.15
CA GLY A 40 1.24 -13.24 10.87
C GLY A 40 1.60 -14.65 11.37
N SER A 41 0.94 -15.16 12.43
CA SER A 41 1.14 -16.53 12.93
C SER A 41 0.67 -17.63 11.98
N GLU A 42 -0.23 -17.32 11.05
CA GLU A 42 -0.85 -18.28 10.12
C GLU A 42 -0.10 -18.37 8.78
N TYR A 43 0.99 -17.59 8.63
CA TYR A 43 1.65 -17.41 7.33
C TYR A 43 2.09 -18.72 6.67
N LEU A 44 2.57 -19.72 7.44
CA LEU A 44 3.04 -20.98 6.88
C LEU A 44 1.93 -21.75 6.17
N ASN A 45 0.73 -21.83 6.76
CA ASN A 45 -0.42 -22.49 6.17
C ASN A 45 -0.83 -21.84 4.84
N HIS A 46 -0.78 -20.50 4.80
CA HIS A 46 -1.10 -19.75 3.59
C HIS A 46 -0.05 -19.92 2.50
N LEU A 47 1.24 -19.88 2.84
CA LEU A 47 2.32 -20.07 1.87
C LEU A 47 2.28 -21.48 1.26
N ASP A 48 2.05 -22.51 2.08
CA ASP A 48 1.91 -23.89 1.62
C ASP A 48 0.72 -24.05 0.66
N LYS A 49 -0.46 -23.52 1.05
CA LYS A 49 -1.67 -23.53 0.22
C LYS A 49 -1.47 -22.83 -1.12
N LEU A 50 -0.76 -21.69 -1.13
CA LEU A 50 -0.52 -20.87 -2.31
C LEU A 50 0.66 -21.37 -3.13
N LYS A 51 1.51 -22.24 -2.57
CA LYS A 51 2.76 -22.73 -3.18
C LYS A 51 3.72 -21.60 -3.57
N ILE A 52 3.78 -20.56 -2.76
CA ILE A 52 4.69 -19.43 -2.95
C ILE A 52 5.72 -19.38 -1.82
N LEU A 53 6.90 -18.88 -2.16
CA LEU A 53 8.01 -18.80 -1.21
C LEU A 53 8.50 -17.36 -1.11
N PRO A 54 9.00 -16.95 0.07
CA PRO A 54 9.69 -15.67 0.15
C PRO A 54 11.01 -15.73 -0.64
N LYS A 55 11.33 -14.64 -1.33
CA LYS A 55 12.60 -14.52 -2.07
C LYS A 55 13.84 -14.59 -1.16
N TYR A 56 13.66 -14.24 0.12
CA TYR A 56 14.68 -14.37 1.18
C TYR A 56 14.00 -14.60 2.53
N LYS A 57 14.75 -15.16 3.48
CA LYS A 57 14.23 -15.35 4.84
C LYS A 57 14.12 -14.01 5.57
N PHE A 58 12.92 -13.64 5.98
CA PHE A 58 12.73 -12.56 6.93
C PHE A 58 13.26 -12.99 8.32
N LYS A 59 13.67 -12.01 9.13
CA LYS A 59 14.05 -12.28 10.52
C LYS A 59 12.85 -12.89 11.27
N LYS A 60 13.13 -13.81 12.22
CA LYS A 60 12.10 -14.55 12.98
C LYS A 60 11.05 -13.65 13.66
N ASN A 61 11.45 -12.44 14.07
CA ASN A 61 10.57 -11.48 14.72
C ASN A 61 9.77 -10.59 13.75
N ARG A 62 9.73 -10.91 12.46
CA ARG A 62 8.99 -10.14 11.44
C ARG A 62 7.83 -10.93 10.83
N ILE A 63 7.11 -11.69 11.64
CA ILE A 63 5.94 -12.46 11.18
C ILE A 63 4.85 -11.54 10.61
N GLY A 64 4.68 -10.34 11.13
CA GLY A 64 3.75 -9.34 10.60
C GLY A 64 4.02 -8.94 9.15
N VAL A 65 5.27 -9.02 8.68
CA VAL A 65 5.60 -8.78 7.26
C VAL A 65 4.95 -9.84 6.35
N TYR A 66 4.91 -11.10 6.80
CA TYR A 66 4.23 -12.17 6.07
C TYR A 66 2.71 -11.95 6.03
N GLY A 67 2.11 -11.60 7.18
CA GLY A 67 0.66 -11.32 7.26
C GLY A 67 0.26 -10.15 6.36
N CYS A 68 1.02 -9.04 6.42
CA CYS A 68 0.82 -7.89 5.55
C CYS A 68 0.93 -8.28 4.07
N PHE A 69 2.03 -8.94 3.65
CA PHE A 69 2.19 -9.40 2.28
C PHE A 69 1.02 -10.30 1.84
N LEU A 70 0.65 -11.30 2.63
CA LEU A 70 -0.43 -12.23 2.28
C LEU A 70 -1.77 -11.53 2.14
N SER A 71 -2.07 -10.55 3.00
CA SER A 71 -3.29 -9.75 2.90
C SER A 71 -3.38 -9.00 1.57
N HIS A 72 -2.28 -8.34 1.16
CA HIS A 72 -2.20 -7.70 -0.16
C HIS A 72 -2.29 -8.72 -1.30
N TYR A 73 -1.60 -9.86 -1.19
CA TYR A 73 -1.60 -10.91 -2.20
C TYR A 73 -3.02 -11.46 -2.46
N TYR A 74 -3.81 -11.71 -1.41
CA TYR A 74 -5.20 -12.14 -1.57
C TYR A 74 -6.06 -11.06 -2.23
N LEU A 75 -5.87 -9.79 -1.88
CA LEU A 75 -6.58 -8.69 -2.54
C LEU A 75 -6.17 -8.53 -4.01
N TRP A 76 -4.90 -8.75 -4.37
CA TRP A 76 -4.48 -8.78 -5.76
C TRP A 76 -5.14 -9.94 -6.52
N LYS A 77 -5.24 -11.12 -5.91
CA LYS A 77 -5.98 -12.24 -6.50
C LYS A 77 -7.46 -11.90 -6.73
N GLN A 78 -8.12 -11.36 -5.72
CA GLN A 78 -9.52 -10.94 -5.85
C GLN A 78 -9.70 -9.87 -6.94
N CYS A 79 -8.78 -8.91 -7.04
CA CYS A 79 -8.79 -7.90 -8.10
C CYS A 79 -8.73 -8.53 -9.50
N VAL A 80 -7.90 -9.56 -9.69
CA VAL A 80 -7.82 -10.31 -10.95
C VAL A 80 -9.09 -11.12 -11.19
N GLU A 81 -9.57 -11.85 -10.20
CA GLU A 81 -10.77 -12.71 -10.28
C GLU A 81 -12.03 -11.88 -10.60
N ASP A 82 -12.20 -10.74 -9.93
CA ASP A 82 -13.33 -9.83 -10.17
C ASP A 82 -13.20 -9.06 -11.49
N ASN A 83 -12.00 -8.97 -12.05
CA ASN A 83 -11.66 -8.11 -13.20
C ASN A 83 -12.06 -6.63 -12.99
N ILE A 84 -11.91 -6.12 -11.78
CA ILE A 84 -12.28 -4.75 -11.38
C ILE A 84 -11.08 -4.11 -10.65
N PRO A 85 -10.71 -2.83 -10.93
CA PRO A 85 -9.69 -2.12 -10.17
C PRO A 85 -10.05 -2.04 -8.69
N TYR A 86 -9.05 -2.25 -7.82
CA TYR A 86 -9.18 -2.16 -6.38
C TYR A 86 -8.40 -0.95 -5.85
N THR A 87 -9.03 -0.18 -4.97
CA THR A 87 -8.32 0.69 -4.03
C THR A 87 -8.05 -0.11 -2.77
N ILE A 88 -6.79 -0.32 -2.46
CA ILE A 88 -6.34 -1.07 -1.28
C ILE A 88 -5.75 -0.10 -0.29
N LEU A 89 -6.28 -0.14 0.92
CA LEU A 89 -5.84 0.68 2.06
C LEU A 89 -5.32 -0.26 3.17
N GLU A 90 -4.29 0.14 3.88
CA GLU A 90 -3.97 -0.43 5.19
C GLU A 90 -4.69 0.37 6.29
N HIS A 91 -4.86 -0.21 7.48
CA HIS A 91 -5.55 0.43 8.60
C HIS A 91 -4.93 1.77 9.02
N ASP A 92 -3.68 2.00 8.67
CA ASP A 92 -2.96 3.26 8.91
C ASP A 92 -3.05 4.26 7.74
N GLY A 93 -3.84 3.96 6.70
CA GLY A 93 -4.22 4.92 5.67
C GLY A 93 -5.32 5.86 6.16
N TYR A 94 -5.32 7.12 5.69
CA TYR A 94 -6.30 8.12 6.07
C TYR A 94 -6.60 9.07 4.91
N PHE A 95 -7.87 9.16 4.50
CA PHE A 95 -8.28 10.08 3.44
C PHE A 95 -8.17 11.54 3.91
N ILE A 96 -7.61 12.39 3.07
CA ILE A 96 -7.53 13.85 3.30
C ILE A 96 -8.14 14.67 2.16
N ASN A 97 -8.32 14.06 0.99
CA ASN A 97 -8.92 14.65 -0.17
C ASN A 97 -9.87 13.66 -0.86
N PRO A 98 -10.87 14.14 -1.62
CA PRO A 98 -11.71 13.28 -2.42
C PRO A 98 -10.91 12.57 -3.51
N MET A 99 -11.43 11.43 -3.98
CA MET A 99 -10.86 10.75 -5.14
C MET A 99 -11.04 11.62 -6.40
N PRO A 100 -10.01 11.75 -7.24
CA PRO A 100 -10.11 12.49 -8.49
C PRO A 100 -11.19 11.90 -9.42
N ASN A 101 -11.92 12.78 -10.10
CA ASN A 101 -12.81 12.36 -11.17
C ASN A 101 -12.00 11.67 -12.28
N ASN A 102 -12.56 10.58 -12.84
CA ASN A 102 -11.93 9.81 -13.93
C ASN A 102 -10.53 9.30 -13.57
N VAL A 103 -10.28 9.02 -12.27
CA VAL A 103 -8.98 8.57 -11.79
C VAL A 103 -8.46 7.35 -12.58
N LEU A 104 -9.34 6.42 -12.98
CA LEU A 104 -8.97 5.19 -13.67
C LEU A 104 -8.42 5.42 -15.09
N ASP A 105 -8.73 6.56 -15.72
CA ASP A 105 -8.27 6.89 -17.07
C ASP A 105 -6.85 7.48 -17.07
N ASN A 106 -6.34 7.83 -15.90
CA ASN A 106 -5.16 8.67 -15.77
C ASN A 106 -3.90 7.93 -15.27
N PHE A 107 -3.94 6.62 -15.11
CA PHE A 107 -2.76 5.82 -14.78
C PHE A 107 -2.79 4.45 -15.50
N THR A 108 -1.63 3.81 -15.61
CA THR A 108 -1.48 2.56 -16.35
C THR A 108 -1.73 1.34 -15.47
N ASP A 109 -0.91 1.09 -14.46
CA ASP A 109 -0.88 -0.14 -13.67
C ASP A 109 -1.29 0.10 -12.22
N VAL A 110 -0.52 0.93 -11.50
CA VAL A 110 -0.70 1.25 -10.09
C VAL A 110 -0.65 2.76 -9.88
N LEU A 111 -1.61 3.28 -9.14
CA LEU A 111 -1.63 4.67 -8.67
C LEU A 111 -1.50 4.70 -7.15
N LYS A 112 -0.39 5.16 -6.63
CA LYS A 112 -0.28 5.45 -5.22
C LYS A 112 -1.03 6.75 -4.89
N LEU A 113 -1.80 6.74 -3.81
CA LEU A 113 -2.71 7.84 -3.44
C LEU A 113 -2.02 8.95 -2.65
N ASP A 114 -0.70 8.87 -2.54
CA ASP A 114 0.15 9.92 -2.04
C ASP A 114 1.44 10.04 -2.87
N ASN A 115 2.17 11.11 -2.58
CA ASN A 115 3.49 11.37 -3.14
C ASN A 115 4.56 11.54 -2.05
N LEU A 116 4.27 11.12 -0.83
CA LEU A 116 5.06 11.44 0.36
C LEU A 116 5.92 10.25 0.80
N ASP A 117 7.08 10.54 1.36
CA ASP A 117 7.87 9.54 2.08
C ASP A 117 7.40 9.52 3.56
N PRO A 118 6.71 8.44 4.02
CA PRO A 118 6.21 8.36 5.39
C PRO A 118 7.32 8.42 6.45
N TYR A 119 8.57 8.26 6.07
CA TYR A 119 9.75 8.38 6.94
C TYR A 119 10.41 9.76 6.87
N SER A 120 9.87 10.69 6.06
CA SER A 120 10.37 12.07 5.99
C SER A 120 10.16 12.79 7.30
N LYS A 121 11.18 13.54 7.74
CA LYS A 121 11.06 14.41 8.92
C LYS A 121 10.09 15.57 8.69
N ASN A 122 9.92 15.96 7.44
CA ASN A 122 9.06 17.08 7.01
C ASN A 122 7.71 16.60 6.47
N TYR A 123 7.30 15.38 6.81
CA TYR A 123 6.09 14.76 6.28
C TYR A 123 4.84 15.67 6.40
N ASN A 124 4.66 16.35 7.53
CA ASN A 124 3.53 17.25 7.76
C ASN A 124 3.59 18.51 6.88
N GLU A 125 4.76 19.11 6.71
CA GLU A 125 4.96 20.31 5.87
C GLU A 125 4.75 19.97 4.38
N GLU A 126 5.19 18.78 3.96
CA GLU A 126 4.98 18.27 2.61
C GLU A 126 3.49 18.07 2.30
N ILE A 127 2.68 17.64 3.29
CA ILE A 127 1.23 17.51 3.16
C ILE A 127 0.58 18.87 2.96
N ASP A 128 0.92 19.85 3.78
CA ASP A 128 0.31 21.19 3.72
C ASP A 128 0.60 21.87 2.39
N SER A 129 1.79 21.66 1.84
CA SER A 129 2.14 22.19 0.52
C SER A 129 1.46 21.46 -0.65
N ALA A 130 1.15 20.17 -0.50
CA ALA A 130 0.50 19.36 -1.51
C ALA A 130 -1.02 19.60 -1.58
N SER A 131 -1.62 20.20 -0.55
CA SER A 131 -3.07 20.45 -0.47
C SER A 131 -3.58 21.52 -1.43
N LEU A 132 -2.71 22.22 -2.18
CA LEU A 132 -3.05 23.35 -3.02
C LEU A 132 -3.04 23.03 -4.54
N ASN A 133 -4.20 22.67 -5.07
CA ASN A 133 -4.70 23.17 -6.36
C ASN A 133 -4.52 22.42 -7.69
N LYS A 134 -3.87 21.27 -7.83
CA LYS A 134 -4.02 20.46 -9.07
C LYS A 134 -3.65 19.00 -8.83
N ILE A 135 -4.57 18.10 -9.18
CA ILE A 135 -4.23 16.69 -9.27
C ILE A 135 -3.34 16.52 -10.50
N ASN A 136 -2.05 16.39 -10.26
CA ASN A 136 -1.08 16.05 -11.28
C ASN A 136 -0.63 14.59 -11.06
N TYR A 137 -0.63 13.82 -12.14
CA TYR A 137 -0.09 12.47 -12.12
C TYR A 137 1.39 12.54 -12.49
N ILE A 138 2.26 12.04 -11.62
CA ILE A 138 3.69 11.92 -11.91
C ILE A 138 3.97 10.47 -12.28
N ASN A 139 4.52 10.26 -13.46
CA ASN A 139 5.00 8.96 -13.88
C ASN A 139 6.37 8.68 -13.26
N TYR A 140 6.45 7.70 -12.36
CA TYR A 140 7.70 7.29 -11.68
C TYR A 140 8.71 6.58 -12.58
N ASN A 141 8.31 6.14 -13.76
CA ASN A 141 9.23 5.58 -14.74
C ASN A 141 10.08 6.65 -15.42
N ASN A 142 9.80 7.93 -15.19
CA ASN A 142 10.65 9.01 -15.67
C ASN A 142 11.84 9.20 -14.71
N PRO A 143 13.08 9.00 -15.13
CA PRO A 143 14.25 8.90 -14.26
C PRO A 143 14.63 10.17 -13.47
N LYS A 144 13.89 11.28 -13.60
CA LYS A 144 14.14 12.52 -12.86
C LYS A 144 12.90 13.37 -12.67
N PRO A 145 12.02 13.09 -11.72
CA PRO A 145 11.18 14.17 -11.20
C PRO A 145 12.11 15.15 -10.44
N LYS A 146 12.18 16.38 -10.90
CA LYS A 146 13.10 17.41 -10.35
C LYS A 146 12.74 17.91 -8.95
N ASN A 147 11.70 17.41 -8.30
CA ASN A 147 11.22 17.90 -7.02
C ASN A 147 10.99 16.73 -6.04
N SER A 148 11.74 16.74 -4.98
CA SER A 148 11.57 16.09 -3.65
C SER A 148 11.41 14.58 -3.55
N PHE A 149 11.34 13.80 -4.61
CA PHE A 149 11.16 12.34 -4.57
C PHE A 149 12.45 11.52 -4.57
N ASP A 150 13.54 12.07 -4.09
CA ASP A 150 14.86 11.41 -3.99
C ASP A 150 14.88 10.20 -3.03
N LYS A 151 13.72 9.81 -2.48
CA LYS A 151 13.63 8.75 -1.48
C LYS A 151 12.80 7.54 -1.90
N LEU A 152 12.78 7.22 -3.18
CA LEU A 152 12.36 5.89 -3.61
C LEU A 152 13.22 4.84 -2.93
N GLY A 153 12.59 3.85 -2.31
CA GLY A 153 13.31 2.66 -1.89
C GLY A 153 13.84 1.95 -3.13
N VAL A 154 15.10 1.52 -3.11
CA VAL A 154 15.64 0.64 -4.14
C VAL A 154 15.59 -0.77 -3.61
N SER A 155 14.78 -1.62 -4.26
CA SER A 155 14.71 -3.02 -3.90
C SER A 155 15.99 -3.75 -4.33
N LYS A 156 16.68 -4.33 -3.36
CA LYS A 156 17.82 -5.23 -3.61
C LYS A 156 17.40 -6.59 -4.18
N HIS A 157 16.09 -6.79 -4.38
CA HIS A 157 15.50 -8.09 -4.70
C HIS A 157 14.96 -8.17 -6.14
N GLY A 158 15.28 -7.18 -6.98
CA GLY A 158 14.96 -7.21 -8.41
C GLY A 158 13.58 -6.66 -8.79
N THR A 159 12.85 -6.05 -7.83
CA THR A 159 11.58 -5.37 -8.13
C THR A 159 11.77 -3.91 -8.57
N GLY A 160 13.01 -3.42 -8.57
CA GLY A 160 13.33 -2.05 -8.96
C GLY A 160 13.05 -1.03 -7.84
N ASN A 161 12.73 0.19 -8.25
CA ASN A 161 12.34 1.24 -7.31
C ASN A 161 10.89 1.04 -6.87
N TYR A 162 10.61 1.30 -5.60
CA TYR A 162 9.28 1.18 -5.01
C TYR A 162 8.94 2.37 -4.12
N LEU A 163 7.65 2.63 -3.97
CA LEU A 163 7.14 3.64 -3.04
C LEU A 163 7.04 3.05 -1.64
N ARG A 164 7.66 3.70 -0.67
CA ARG A 164 7.60 3.27 0.73
C ARG A 164 6.18 3.39 1.28
N GLY A 165 5.78 2.36 2.04
CA GLY A 165 4.45 2.24 2.61
C GLY A 165 3.38 1.85 1.57
N ALA A 166 2.54 0.89 1.90
CA ALA A 166 1.44 0.44 1.05
C ALA A 166 0.07 0.84 1.61
N TYR A 167 0.03 1.92 2.41
CA TYR A 167 -1.16 2.35 3.14
C TYR A 167 -2.30 2.91 2.27
N GLY A 168 -2.07 3.18 0.97
CA GLY A 168 -3.13 3.57 0.05
C GLY A 168 -2.70 3.60 -1.41
N TYR A 169 -3.31 2.75 -2.24
CA TYR A 169 -3.05 2.72 -3.68
C TYR A 169 -4.22 2.11 -4.46
N ILE A 170 -4.30 2.43 -5.75
CA ILE A 170 -5.21 1.78 -6.69
C ILE A 170 -4.38 0.82 -7.57
N ILE A 171 -4.90 -0.39 -7.79
CA ILE A 171 -4.29 -1.36 -8.69
C ILE A 171 -5.30 -1.85 -9.72
N LYS A 172 -4.89 -1.93 -10.98
CA LYS A 172 -5.69 -2.53 -12.05
C LYS A 172 -5.51 -4.05 -12.12
N PRO A 173 -6.51 -4.82 -12.61
CA PRO A 173 -6.44 -6.28 -12.66
C PRO A 173 -5.19 -6.83 -13.37
N HIS A 174 -4.83 -6.26 -14.52
CA HIS A 174 -3.64 -6.68 -15.26
C HIS A 174 -2.34 -6.42 -14.51
N ALA A 175 -2.27 -5.33 -13.72
CA ALA A 175 -1.12 -5.04 -12.89
C ALA A 175 -1.01 -6.01 -11.70
N ALA A 176 -2.14 -6.31 -11.05
CA ALA A 176 -2.21 -7.34 -10.02
C ALA A 176 -1.74 -8.70 -10.56
N LYS A 177 -2.15 -9.06 -11.79
CA LYS A 177 -1.69 -10.27 -12.44
C LYS A 177 -0.18 -10.27 -12.72
N LYS A 178 0.39 -9.18 -13.23
CA LYS A 178 1.85 -9.04 -13.42
C LYS A 178 2.62 -9.31 -12.11
N ILE A 179 2.13 -8.76 -10.99
CA ILE A 179 2.74 -8.96 -9.67
C ILE A 179 2.66 -10.43 -9.24
N ILE A 180 1.49 -11.05 -9.37
CA ILE A 180 1.27 -12.47 -9.03
C ILE A 180 2.16 -13.39 -9.87
N ASP A 181 2.22 -13.17 -11.19
CA ASP A 181 3.06 -13.95 -12.10
C ASP A 181 4.55 -13.81 -11.76
N TRP A 182 4.98 -12.60 -11.41
CA TRP A 182 6.37 -12.37 -11.00
C TRP A 182 6.70 -13.12 -9.69
N ILE A 183 5.78 -13.12 -8.71
CA ILE A 183 5.92 -13.84 -7.44
C ILE A 183 6.05 -15.35 -7.66
N ALA A 184 5.25 -15.91 -8.58
CA ALA A 184 5.28 -17.33 -8.88
C ALA A 184 6.67 -17.82 -9.38
N ILE A 185 7.41 -16.93 -10.05
CA ILE A 185 8.73 -17.26 -10.60
C ILE A 185 9.86 -16.91 -9.62
N ASN A 186 9.75 -15.77 -8.94
CA ASN A 186 10.86 -15.14 -8.23
C ASN A 186 10.75 -15.23 -6.70
N GLY A 187 9.62 -15.68 -6.17
CA GLY A 187 9.28 -15.53 -4.78
C GLY A 187 8.86 -14.10 -4.42
N PHE A 188 8.36 -13.90 -3.22
CA PHE A 188 7.84 -12.59 -2.79
C PHE A 188 8.81 -11.81 -1.89
N VAL A 189 8.60 -10.52 -1.85
CA VAL A 189 9.23 -9.53 -0.95
C VAL A 189 8.14 -8.80 -0.16
N PRO A 190 8.46 -7.91 0.82
CA PRO A 190 7.44 -7.11 1.51
C PRO A 190 6.48 -6.41 0.53
N ALA A 191 5.22 -6.24 0.92
CA ALA A 191 4.15 -5.78 0.03
C ALA A 191 4.47 -4.46 -0.69
N ASP A 192 5.02 -3.47 0.03
CA ASP A 192 5.42 -2.19 -0.54
C ASP A 192 6.56 -2.34 -1.57
N GLN A 193 7.52 -3.23 -1.31
CA GLN A 193 8.62 -3.52 -2.24
C GLN A 193 8.17 -4.37 -3.42
N GLN A 194 7.09 -5.14 -3.26
CA GLN A 194 6.55 -5.96 -4.34
C GLN A 194 5.93 -5.10 -5.45
N ILE A 195 5.39 -3.95 -5.09
CA ILE A 195 4.91 -2.93 -6.03
C ILE A 195 6.13 -2.12 -6.51
N GLY A 196 6.93 -2.72 -7.36
CA GLY A 196 8.17 -2.13 -7.86
C GLY A 196 8.13 -1.85 -9.37
N ASN A 197 8.86 -0.82 -9.80
CA ASN A 197 8.80 -0.34 -11.18
C ASN A 197 9.48 -1.24 -12.23
N SER A 198 10.12 -2.32 -11.79
CA SER A 198 10.57 -3.39 -12.70
C SER A 198 9.47 -4.41 -13.02
N ILE A 199 8.31 -4.31 -12.35
CA ILE A 199 7.17 -5.23 -12.51
C ILE A 199 5.97 -4.49 -13.09
N VAL A 200 5.65 -3.32 -12.54
CA VAL A 200 4.46 -2.52 -12.87
C VAL A 200 4.80 -1.04 -13.00
N ASP A 201 4.05 -0.33 -13.83
CA ASP A 201 4.13 1.13 -13.88
C ASP A 201 3.50 1.74 -12.63
N ILE A 202 4.23 2.62 -11.94
CA ILE A 202 3.79 3.28 -10.72
C ILE A 202 3.64 4.78 -11.00
N GLN A 203 2.47 5.28 -10.67
CA GLN A 203 2.17 6.71 -10.69
C GLN A 203 1.70 7.16 -9.30
N VAL A 204 1.67 8.45 -9.06
CA VAL A 204 1.26 9.03 -7.77
C VAL A 204 0.27 10.15 -7.96
N THR A 205 -0.58 10.40 -6.95
CA THR A 205 -1.47 11.56 -6.94
C THR A 205 -0.78 12.77 -6.33
N ILE A 206 -1.01 13.94 -6.92
CA ILE A 206 -0.68 15.25 -6.37
C ILE A 206 -1.89 16.14 -6.60
N PRO A 207 -2.52 16.70 -5.56
CA PRO A 207 -2.22 16.52 -4.14
C PRO A 207 -2.49 15.09 -3.64
N THR A 208 -1.97 14.79 -2.47
CA THR A 208 -2.20 13.54 -1.74
C THR A 208 -3.70 13.33 -1.48
N VAL A 209 -4.18 12.13 -1.76
CA VAL A 209 -5.57 11.70 -1.50
C VAL A 209 -5.66 10.93 -0.19
N VAL A 210 -4.74 9.99 -0.01
CA VAL A 210 -4.60 9.18 1.22
C VAL A 210 -3.21 9.42 1.79
N ARG A 211 -3.14 9.70 3.08
CA ARG A 211 -1.89 9.83 3.81
C ARG A 211 -1.78 8.76 4.89
N LEU A 212 -0.60 8.68 5.51
CA LEU A 212 -0.45 7.94 6.75
C LEU A 212 -1.34 8.56 7.84
N HIS A 213 -2.00 7.73 8.64
CA HIS A 213 -2.86 8.19 9.73
C HIS A 213 -2.07 9.04 10.75
N PRO A 214 -2.63 10.15 11.24
CA PRO A 214 -1.91 11.09 12.11
C PRO A 214 -1.26 10.47 13.36
N ALA A 215 -1.86 9.41 13.91
CA ALA A 215 -1.31 8.69 15.05
C ALA A 215 0.08 8.10 14.81
N TYR A 216 0.47 7.89 13.56
CA TYR A 216 1.77 7.30 13.18
C TYR A 216 2.85 8.34 12.89
N PHE A 217 2.53 9.62 12.85
CA PHE A 217 3.49 10.68 12.54
C PHE A 217 4.66 10.69 13.53
N GLY A 218 5.89 10.55 13.01
CA GLY A 218 7.10 10.46 13.81
C GLY A 218 7.24 9.21 14.69
N GLN A 219 6.27 8.30 14.64
CA GLN A 219 6.23 7.08 15.46
C GLN A 219 6.07 5.80 14.65
N ILE A 220 6.18 5.86 13.33
CA ILE A 220 5.92 4.73 12.42
C ILE A 220 6.69 3.45 12.82
N ASN A 221 7.95 3.59 13.27
CA ASN A 221 8.76 2.45 13.71
C ASN A 221 8.30 1.84 15.04
N LYS A 222 7.54 2.57 15.85
CA LYS A 222 7.03 2.11 17.15
C LYS A 222 5.66 1.49 17.06
N LEU A 223 4.81 2.03 16.17
CA LEU A 223 3.41 1.65 16.06
C LEU A 223 3.13 0.71 14.87
N SER A 224 4.10 0.52 13.97
CA SER A 224 3.95 -0.41 12.83
C SER A 224 3.79 -1.85 13.32
N LEU A 225 2.66 -2.47 13.00
CA LEU A 225 2.38 -3.87 13.32
C LEU A 225 3.33 -4.84 12.61
N THR A 226 3.90 -4.45 11.47
CA THR A 226 4.88 -5.27 10.74
C THR A 226 6.28 -5.22 11.35
N GLY A 227 6.59 -4.16 12.10
CA GLY A 227 7.92 -3.92 12.71
C GLY A 227 8.01 -4.24 14.20
N ASN A 228 6.88 -4.30 14.89
CA ASN A 228 6.81 -4.51 16.33
C ASN A 228 5.98 -5.76 16.66
N PRO A 229 6.63 -6.91 16.96
CA PRO A 229 5.92 -8.14 17.27
C PRO A 229 5.12 -8.10 18.57
N GLU A 230 5.36 -7.14 19.46
CA GLU A 230 4.61 -6.97 20.70
C GLU A 230 3.18 -6.38 20.47
N LEU A 231 2.92 -5.88 19.26
CA LEU A 231 1.63 -5.32 18.87
C LEU A 231 0.75 -6.30 18.06
N LEU A 232 1.28 -7.50 17.77
CA LEU A 232 0.56 -8.57 17.05
C LEU A 232 -0.16 -9.54 18.05
#